data_e8ae08a5d7cac7e445391d5a74c32c8a
#
_entry.id   e8ae08a5d7cac7e445391d5a74c32c8a
#
_cell.length_a   1.000
_cell.length_b   1.000
_cell.length_c   1.000
_cell.angle_alpha   90.00
_cell.angle_beta   90.00
_cell.angle_gamma   90.00
#
_symmetry.space_group_name_H-M   'P 1'
#
loop_
_entity.id
_entity.type
_entity.pdbx_description
1 polymer ?
#
loop_
_entity_poly.entity_id
_entity_poly.type
_entity_poly.pdbx_seq_one_letter_code
_entity_poly.pdbx_strand_id
1 'polypeptide(L)'
;MNPERVFISADHGLAIVYFLQSGVVPSLLYEGIEVVLLTDDDLVEKINQRFGQPGLIIEGLRIKQARQYLEQVSPTTQWWLNFLRRVGASNKINVQALDSHVRQVEMEAKGRRSSIIALMKLAISALRRSRNIRQGLVKLQMHYTPPLPGLYGELFDRYQPSLVIASTPAWRIDRFLMRESTRRGIPTASVIVGWDNPSSYSLSGSKIDWITCWSEIQKEELVKGSDWDPNRVNVAGIPSYDGYFEKQWLISKDEYYRMHHLDPKRKLLSYACSFTTFSPSYQNIDALARLVSSQELIEPCQLLIRLHPNHFLDDPLFAGERERIKKLAQDLPHVHVVEPVPLGGELGYYSGEDMPEKSSMMAYSDIFLTVYSTMVVECSIHETPIISVCFDVPGGWNKPNRFYLPLSQIGGWPTHKRFIDSGAGRVAMDEAELRDLINLYLRSPQEDVEKQRQFIRDECTYTDASAGRRTAGFILSLLKTK
;
A
#
# COMPACT_ATOMS: atom_id res chain seq x y z
N MET A 1 4.88 36.80 -14.17
CA MET A 1 5.32 36.06 -12.97
C MET A 1 5.57 34.63 -13.40
N ASN A 2 6.65 33.99 -12.97
CA ASN A 2 6.83 32.59 -13.22
C ASN A 2 5.70 31.82 -12.51
N PRO A 3 5.11 30.79 -13.13
CA PRO A 3 4.09 30.01 -12.47
C PRO A 3 4.66 29.34 -11.20
N GLU A 4 3.82 29.26 -10.17
CA GLU A 4 4.20 28.57 -8.94
C GLU A 4 4.30 27.07 -9.20
N ARG A 5 5.37 26.41 -8.72
CA ARG A 5 5.67 25.00 -9.02
C ARG A 5 5.74 24.17 -7.78
N VAL A 6 5.22 22.94 -7.88
CA VAL A 6 5.38 21.91 -6.84
C VAL A 6 6.08 20.68 -7.42
N PHE A 7 6.99 20.11 -6.64
CA PHE A 7 7.53 18.81 -6.92
C PHE A 7 6.68 17.74 -6.21
N ILE A 8 6.36 16.66 -6.91
CA ILE A 8 5.71 15.47 -6.36
C ILE A 8 6.61 14.28 -6.62
N SER A 9 7.11 13.64 -5.56
CA SER A 9 7.87 12.39 -5.66
C SER A 9 6.94 11.19 -5.65
N ALA A 10 6.88 10.46 -6.75
CA ALA A 10 6.13 9.22 -6.88
C ALA A 10 7.03 8.01 -6.54
N ASP A 11 7.52 7.91 -5.31
CA ASP A 11 8.38 6.81 -4.82
C ASP A 11 7.59 5.70 -4.12
N HIS A 12 6.38 5.40 -4.61
CA HIS A 12 5.55 4.30 -4.11
C HIS A 12 4.73 3.70 -5.25
N GLY A 13 4.56 2.37 -5.25
CA GLY A 13 3.82 1.68 -6.32
C GLY A 13 2.41 2.22 -6.58
N LEU A 14 1.72 2.74 -5.56
CA LEU A 14 0.37 3.33 -5.68
C LEU A 14 0.38 4.83 -6.00
N ALA A 15 1.55 5.49 -6.09
CA ALA A 15 1.62 6.95 -6.23
C ALA A 15 1.00 7.45 -7.54
N ILE A 16 1.09 6.67 -8.62
CA ILE A 16 0.49 7.01 -9.92
C ILE A 16 -1.04 7.10 -9.79
N VAL A 17 -1.66 6.11 -9.16
CA VAL A 17 -3.12 6.13 -8.91
C VAL A 17 -3.48 7.27 -7.96
N TYR A 18 -2.71 7.45 -6.89
CA TYR A 18 -2.97 8.47 -5.89
C TYR A 18 -2.92 9.89 -6.45
N PHE A 19 -1.94 10.23 -7.29
CA PHE A 19 -1.75 11.60 -7.79
C PHE A 19 -2.36 11.84 -9.16
N LEU A 20 -2.24 10.90 -10.10
CA LEU A 20 -2.60 11.10 -11.51
C LEU A 20 -3.99 10.57 -11.88
N GLN A 21 -4.51 9.57 -11.16
CA GLN A 21 -5.86 9.03 -11.41
C GLN A 21 -6.89 9.53 -10.38
N SER A 22 -6.54 10.51 -9.60
CA SER A 22 -7.43 11.18 -8.64
C SER A 22 -7.57 12.67 -8.96
N GLY A 23 -8.36 13.38 -8.16
CA GLY A 23 -8.52 14.83 -8.28
C GLY A 23 -7.31 15.65 -7.78
N VAL A 24 -6.19 15.06 -7.33
CA VAL A 24 -5.07 15.84 -6.74
C VAL A 24 -4.38 16.70 -7.80
N VAL A 25 -3.72 16.07 -8.77
CA VAL A 25 -2.99 16.82 -9.83
C VAL A 25 -3.93 17.68 -10.67
N PRO A 26 -5.08 17.17 -11.17
CA PRO A 26 -6.01 18.00 -11.90
C PRO A 26 -6.44 19.28 -11.15
N SER A 27 -6.70 19.19 -9.83
CA SER A 27 -7.07 20.39 -9.04
C SER A 27 -5.93 21.37 -8.89
N LEU A 28 -4.68 20.92 -8.73
CA LEU A 28 -3.53 21.81 -8.68
C LEU A 28 -3.31 22.56 -10.00
N LEU A 29 -3.43 21.85 -11.13
CA LEU A 29 -3.30 22.45 -12.47
C LEU A 29 -4.42 23.45 -12.75
N TYR A 30 -5.65 23.15 -12.32
CA TYR A 30 -6.79 24.07 -12.44
C TYR A 30 -6.56 25.40 -11.71
N GLU A 31 -5.89 25.36 -10.56
CA GLU A 31 -5.49 26.55 -9.78
C GLU A 31 -4.23 27.24 -10.32
N GLY A 32 -3.72 26.82 -11.48
CA GLY A 32 -2.57 27.42 -12.15
C GLY A 32 -1.20 27.04 -11.58
N ILE A 33 -1.14 25.99 -10.76
CA ILE A 33 0.12 25.45 -10.23
C ILE A 33 0.72 24.49 -11.25
N GLU A 34 1.98 24.69 -11.62
CA GLU A 34 2.73 23.72 -12.39
C GLU A 34 3.21 22.56 -11.49
N VAL A 35 2.98 21.33 -11.94
CA VAL A 35 3.37 20.12 -11.22
C VAL A 35 4.53 19.44 -11.95
N VAL A 36 5.65 19.25 -11.25
CA VAL A 36 6.75 18.39 -11.71
C VAL A 36 6.68 17.09 -10.92
N LEU A 37 6.20 16.03 -11.57
CA LEU A 37 6.09 14.69 -10.98
C LEU A 37 7.39 13.92 -11.27
N LEU A 38 8.08 13.50 -10.21
CA LEU A 38 9.29 12.70 -10.29
C LEU A 38 8.94 11.23 -10.09
N THR A 39 9.25 10.41 -11.08
CA THR A 39 8.92 8.98 -11.10
C THR A 39 10.15 8.16 -11.50
N ASP A 40 10.00 6.85 -11.63
CA ASP A 40 11.06 5.97 -12.14
C ASP A 40 11.57 6.46 -13.50
N ASP A 41 12.89 6.56 -13.65
CA ASP A 41 13.54 7.08 -14.86
C ASP A 41 13.13 6.31 -16.12
N ASP A 42 12.93 4.99 -16.00
CA ASP A 42 12.55 4.11 -17.12
C ASP A 42 11.06 4.26 -17.51
N LEU A 43 10.25 4.96 -16.71
CA LEU A 43 8.81 5.13 -16.92
C LEU A 43 8.39 6.55 -17.32
N VAL A 44 9.31 7.50 -17.33
CA VAL A 44 9.03 8.92 -17.63
C VAL A 44 8.22 9.06 -18.92
N GLU A 45 8.70 8.46 -20.01
CA GLU A 45 8.04 8.53 -21.33
C GLU A 45 6.65 7.89 -21.31
N LYS A 46 6.51 6.69 -20.73
CA LYS A 46 5.24 5.96 -20.66
C LYS A 46 4.19 6.72 -19.83
N ILE A 47 4.60 7.31 -18.72
CA ILE A 47 3.70 8.11 -17.87
C ILE A 47 3.34 9.41 -18.58
N ASN A 48 4.29 10.05 -19.25
CA ASN A 48 4.02 11.27 -20.00
C ASN A 48 3.05 11.04 -21.18
N GLN A 49 3.21 9.95 -21.91
CA GLN A 49 2.26 9.57 -22.99
C GLN A 49 0.83 9.38 -22.50
N ARG A 50 0.68 8.84 -21.27
CA ARG A 50 -0.64 8.53 -20.71
C ARG A 50 -1.30 9.72 -20.01
N PHE A 51 -0.54 10.51 -19.28
CA PHE A 51 -1.04 11.55 -18.37
C PHE A 51 -0.57 12.96 -18.74
N GLY A 52 0.32 13.10 -19.73
CA GLY A 52 0.88 14.38 -20.16
C GLY A 52 -0.21 15.39 -20.52
N GLN A 53 -0.16 16.57 -19.91
CA GLN A 53 -1.08 17.66 -20.14
C GLN A 53 -0.39 19.00 -19.79
N PRO A 54 -0.90 20.14 -20.26
CA PRO A 54 -0.33 21.45 -19.94
C PRO A 54 -0.21 21.65 -18.44
N GLY A 55 0.97 22.11 -17.99
CA GLY A 55 1.28 22.34 -16.57
C GLY A 55 1.77 21.09 -15.80
N LEU A 56 1.70 19.89 -16.37
CA LEU A 56 2.27 18.67 -15.79
C LEU A 56 3.56 18.30 -16.53
N ILE A 57 4.66 18.23 -15.81
CA ILE A 57 5.97 17.84 -16.29
C ILE A 57 6.34 16.51 -15.61
N ILE A 58 6.80 15.53 -16.36
CA ILE A 58 7.26 14.25 -15.83
C ILE A 58 8.78 14.20 -15.90
N GLU A 59 9.42 13.93 -14.76
CA GLU A 59 10.88 13.85 -14.63
C GLU A 59 11.30 12.56 -13.92
N GLY A 60 12.59 12.20 -14.06
CA GLY A 60 13.17 11.04 -13.41
C GLY A 60 13.51 11.29 -11.93
N LEU A 61 13.14 10.35 -11.06
CA LEU A 61 13.49 10.36 -9.63
C LEU A 61 14.94 9.88 -9.37
N ARG A 62 15.66 9.48 -10.41
CA ARG A 62 17.07 9.07 -10.37
C ARG A 62 17.35 7.93 -9.40
N ILE A 63 16.48 6.92 -9.42
CA ILE A 63 16.49 5.80 -8.48
C ILE A 63 17.78 5.00 -8.56
N LYS A 64 18.25 4.71 -9.77
CA LYS A 64 19.50 3.93 -9.98
C LYS A 64 20.72 4.64 -9.37
N GLN A 65 20.84 5.94 -9.61
CA GLN A 65 21.95 6.74 -9.06
C GLN A 65 21.89 6.82 -7.53
N ALA A 66 20.69 6.98 -6.96
CA ALA A 66 20.50 7.00 -5.52
C ALA A 66 20.86 5.66 -4.87
N ARG A 67 20.54 4.53 -5.51
CA ARG A 67 20.93 3.20 -5.04
C ARG A 67 22.42 2.97 -5.10
N GLN A 68 23.06 3.30 -6.23
CA GLN A 68 24.52 3.20 -6.37
C GLN A 68 25.26 4.01 -5.30
N TYR A 69 24.79 5.20 -4.99
CA TYR A 69 25.33 5.99 -3.89
C TYR A 69 25.19 5.29 -2.53
N LEU A 70 24.04 4.70 -2.23
CA LEU A 70 23.83 3.96 -0.99
C LEU A 70 24.78 2.77 -0.83
N GLU A 71 25.14 2.12 -1.94
CA GLU A 71 26.09 1.02 -1.95
C GLU A 71 27.53 1.48 -1.70
N GLN A 72 27.87 2.70 -2.11
CA GLN A 72 29.23 3.25 -2.00
C GLN A 72 29.49 3.93 -0.64
N VAL A 73 28.48 4.56 -0.04
CA VAL A 73 28.65 5.39 1.15
C VAL A 73 28.42 4.62 2.43
N SER A 74 29.51 4.07 3.00
CA SER A 74 29.49 3.39 4.31
C SER A 74 28.28 2.45 4.48
N PRO A 75 28.20 1.39 3.66
CA PRO A 75 26.98 0.57 3.57
C PRO A 75 26.53 0.02 4.92
N THR A 76 27.45 -0.31 5.82
CA THR A 76 27.15 -0.82 7.15
C THR A 76 26.47 0.23 8.02
N THR A 77 26.99 1.47 8.05
CA THR A 77 26.40 2.56 8.85
C THR A 77 25.02 2.94 8.30
N GLN A 78 24.88 3.05 6.98
CA GLN A 78 23.62 3.36 6.34
C GLN A 78 22.58 2.26 6.60
N TRP A 79 23.00 1.00 6.54
CA TRP A 79 22.14 -0.14 6.84
C TRP A 79 21.61 -0.07 8.27
N TRP A 80 22.48 0.15 9.26
CA TRP A 80 22.10 0.23 10.68
C TRP A 80 21.17 1.40 10.96
N LEU A 81 21.45 2.58 10.44
CA LEU A 81 20.61 3.76 10.62
C LEU A 81 19.22 3.56 10.01
N ASN A 82 19.16 3.01 8.81
CA ASN A 82 17.89 2.70 8.14
C ASN A 82 17.12 1.61 8.87
N PHE A 83 17.80 0.57 9.34
CA PHE A 83 17.20 -0.52 10.08
C PHE A 83 16.59 -0.01 11.41
N LEU A 84 17.38 0.69 12.23
CA LEU A 84 16.89 1.24 13.50
C LEU A 84 15.74 2.22 13.29
N ARG A 85 15.80 3.05 12.26
CA ARG A 85 14.69 3.92 11.88
C ARG A 85 13.44 3.11 11.56
N ARG A 86 13.57 2.04 10.78
CA ARG A 86 12.46 1.20 10.34
C ARG A 86 11.78 0.46 11.48
N VAL A 87 12.52 0.01 12.48
CA VAL A 87 11.99 -0.77 13.61
C VAL A 87 11.81 0.04 14.90
N GLY A 88 12.25 1.29 14.92
CA GLY A 88 12.36 2.13 16.11
C GLY A 88 11.16 3.03 16.39
N ALA A 89 10.06 2.91 15.68
CA ALA A 89 8.83 3.63 16.01
C ALA A 89 8.31 3.28 17.40
N SER A 90 7.38 4.08 17.94
CA SER A 90 6.85 3.88 19.29
C SER A 90 6.19 2.51 19.47
N ASN A 91 6.23 1.97 20.68
CA ASN A 91 5.52 0.74 21.04
C ASN A 91 3.99 0.89 21.10
N LYS A 92 3.46 2.04 20.75
CA LYS A 92 2.02 2.34 20.68
C LYS A 92 1.38 2.03 19.33
N ILE A 93 2.15 1.50 18.38
CA ILE A 93 1.69 1.04 17.08
C ILE A 93 1.94 -0.46 16.91
N ASN A 94 1.84 -0.98 15.67
CA ASN A 94 2.00 -2.39 15.36
C ASN A 94 3.44 -2.90 15.55
N VAL A 95 3.80 -3.19 16.80
CA VAL A 95 5.12 -3.72 17.17
C VAL A 95 5.39 -5.06 16.50
N GLN A 96 4.37 -5.89 16.28
CA GLN A 96 4.54 -7.21 15.64
C GLN A 96 5.02 -7.08 14.19
N ALA A 97 4.49 -6.11 13.43
CA ALA A 97 4.97 -5.84 12.08
C ALA A 97 6.42 -5.34 12.08
N LEU A 98 6.79 -4.48 13.04
CA LEU A 98 8.17 -4.02 13.20
C LEU A 98 9.12 -5.17 13.61
N ASP A 99 8.66 -6.08 14.47
CA ASP A 99 9.43 -7.24 14.92
C ASP A 99 9.67 -8.27 13.82
N SER A 100 8.85 -8.32 12.79
CA SER A 100 9.10 -9.18 11.62
C SER A 100 10.47 -8.88 10.98
N HIS A 101 10.83 -7.60 10.90
CA HIS A 101 12.14 -7.17 10.39
C HIS A 101 13.29 -7.49 11.35
N VAL A 102 13.04 -7.47 12.66
CA VAL A 102 14.03 -7.87 13.68
C VAL A 102 14.32 -9.37 13.56
N ARG A 103 13.27 -10.19 13.46
CA ARG A 103 13.40 -11.65 13.25
C ARG A 103 14.17 -11.98 11.98
N GLN A 104 13.94 -11.26 10.90
CA GLN A 104 14.71 -11.45 9.66
C GLN A 104 16.22 -11.29 9.90
N VAL A 105 16.61 -10.21 10.59
CA VAL A 105 18.03 -9.96 10.93
C VAL A 105 18.58 -11.05 11.83
N GLU A 106 17.81 -11.54 12.79
CA GLU A 106 18.19 -12.66 13.66
C GLU A 106 18.42 -13.96 12.87
N MET A 107 17.53 -14.29 11.94
CA MET A 107 17.64 -15.49 11.10
C MET A 107 18.85 -15.42 10.15
N GLU A 108 19.17 -14.24 9.64
CA GLU A 108 20.29 -14.01 8.72
C GLU A 108 21.65 -13.84 9.46
N ALA A 109 21.62 -13.62 10.79
CA ALA A 109 22.83 -13.41 11.56
C ALA A 109 23.61 -14.71 11.79
N LYS A 110 24.84 -14.75 11.30
CA LYS A 110 25.80 -15.87 11.50
C LYS A 110 27.06 -15.38 12.19
N GLY A 111 27.66 -16.23 13.01
CA GLY A 111 28.95 -15.97 13.64
C GLY A 111 28.97 -14.72 14.52
N ARG A 112 29.96 -13.83 14.35
CA ARG A 112 30.13 -12.60 15.14
C ARG A 112 28.94 -11.64 15.09
N ARG A 113 28.08 -11.72 14.07
CA ARG A 113 26.87 -10.89 13.99
C ARG A 113 25.83 -11.29 15.03
N SER A 114 25.81 -12.53 15.51
CA SER A 114 24.88 -12.98 16.54
C SER A 114 25.12 -12.28 17.90
N SER A 115 26.34 -11.91 18.23
CA SER A 115 26.64 -11.19 19.47
C SER A 115 26.15 -9.74 19.51
N ILE A 116 25.89 -9.15 18.32
CA ILE A 116 25.38 -7.78 18.20
C ILE A 116 23.85 -7.72 18.40
N ILE A 117 23.16 -8.85 18.29
CA ILE A 117 21.69 -8.90 18.37
C ILE A 117 21.16 -8.42 19.72
N ALA A 118 21.81 -8.79 20.81
CA ALA A 118 21.39 -8.33 22.14
C ALA A 118 21.48 -6.80 22.27
N LEU A 119 22.56 -6.20 21.78
CA LEU A 119 22.75 -4.74 21.76
C LEU A 119 21.73 -4.07 20.83
N MET A 120 21.47 -4.65 19.68
CA MET A 120 20.43 -4.21 18.73
C MET A 120 19.06 -4.17 19.41
N LYS A 121 18.65 -5.25 20.10
CA LYS A 121 17.37 -5.32 20.82
C LYS A 121 17.26 -4.27 21.92
N LEU A 122 18.34 -4.01 22.64
CA LEU A 122 18.39 -2.93 23.64
C LEU A 122 18.18 -1.55 22.97
N ALA A 123 18.88 -1.28 21.88
CA ALA A 123 18.74 -0.03 21.14
C ALA A 123 17.30 0.16 20.61
N ILE A 124 16.69 -0.88 20.06
CA ILE A 124 15.30 -0.86 19.60
C ILE A 124 14.35 -0.61 20.78
N SER A 125 14.54 -1.28 21.90
CA SER A 125 13.72 -1.08 23.10
C SER A 125 13.80 0.36 23.62
N ALA A 126 15.00 0.95 23.65
CA ALA A 126 15.20 2.35 24.03
C ALA A 126 14.51 3.33 23.06
N LEU A 127 14.66 3.12 21.75
CA LEU A 127 13.97 3.90 20.71
C LEU A 127 12.45 3.86 20.88
N ARG A 128 11.87 2.67 21.03
CA ARG A 128 10.41 2.50 21.14
C ARG A 128 9.81 3.14 22.38
N ARG A 129 10.59 3.24 23.47
CA ARG A 129 10.14 3.83 24.76
C ARG A 129 10.33 5.34 24.84
N SER A 130 11.34 5.90 24.17
CA SER A 130 11.72 7.30 24.34
C SER A 130 11.57 8.14 23.07
N ARG A 131 10.69 9.15 23.11
CA ARG A 131 10.53 10.14 22.04
C ARG A 131 11.85 10.87 21.74
N ASN A 132 12.59 11.26 22.78
CA ASN A 132 13.85 12.01 22.61
C ASN A 132 14.90 11.17 21.87
N ILE A 133 14.98 9.86 22.17
CA ILE A 133 15.91 8.94 21.48
C ILE A 133 15.50 8.79 20.02
N ARG A 134 14.18 8.63 19.71
CA ARG A 134 13.68 8.58 18.33
C ARG A 134 14.00 9.84 17.55
N GLN A 135 13.75 11.01 18.11
CA GLN A 135 14.08 12.29 17.49
C GLN A 135 15.61 12.44 17.30
N GLY A 136 16.39 11.99 18.26
CA GLY A 136 17.86 11.95 18.16
C GLY A 136 18.32 11.07 16.99
N LEU A 137 17.71 9.88 16.81
CA LEU A 137 18.02 9.00 15.68
C LEU A 137 17.70 9.65 14.34
N VAL A 138 16.55 10.32 14.21
CA VAL A 138 16.18 11.01 12.96
C VAL A 138 17.20 12.12 12.64
N LYS A 139 17.59 12.91 13.63
CA LYS A 139 18.64 13.95 13.45
C LYS A 139 19.98 13.33 13.06
N LEU A 140 20.38 12.24 13.74
CA LEU A 140 21.62 11.51 13.44
C LEU A 140 21.62 10.98 12.03
N GLN A 141 20.50 10.42 11.59
CA GLN A 141 20.35 9.93 10.23
C GLN A 141 20.50 11.05 9.19
N MET A 142 19.93 12.23 9.44
CA MET A 142 20.09 13.39 8.57
C MET A 142 21.55 13.85 8.49
N HIS A 143 22.30 13.74 9.57
CA HIS A 143 23.72 14.09 9.59
C HIS A 143 24.58 13.09 8.79
N TYR A 144 24.37 11.79 9.01
CA TYR A 144 25.18 10.73 8.37
C TYR A 144 24.74 10.34 6.95
N THR A 145 23.59 10.83 6.49
CA THR A 145 23.15 10.64 5.11
C THR A 145 22.92 12.03 4.49
N PRO A 146 24.00 12.77 4.19
CA PRO A 146 23.87 14.10 3.61
C PRO A 146 23.13 14.04 2.28
N PRO A 147 22.59 15.17 1.81
CA PRO A 147 22.05 15.27 0.46
C PRO A 147 23.10 14.77 -0.54
N LEU A 148 22.67 14.06 -1.57
CA LEU A 148 23.54 13.64 -2.66
C LEU A 148 23.94 14.88 -3.47
N PRO A 149 25.19 15.35 -3.39
CA PRO A 149 25.61 16.52 -4.16
C PRO A 149 25.37 16.25 -5.65
N GLY A 150 24.67 17.17 -6.32
CA GLY A 150 24.42 17.10 -7.76
C GLY A 150 23.30 16.17 -8.23
N LEU A 151 22.73 15.31 -7.37
CA LEU A 151 21.69 14.37 -7.84
C LEU A 151 20.42 15.13 -8.27
N TYR A 152 19.94 16.02 -7.44
CA TYR A 152 18.70 16.80 -7.70
C TYR A 152 18.96 18.29 -7.93
N GLY A 153 20.22 18.76 -7.77
CA GLY A 153 20.57 20.17 -7.84
C GLY A 153 20.07 20.83 -9.12
N GLU A 154 20.34 20.20 -10.27
CA GLU A 154 19.91 20.68 -11.58
C GLU A 154 18.38 20.81 -11.71
N LEU A 155 17.62 19.86 -11.18
CA LEU A 155 16.15 19.90 -11.21
C LEU A 155 15.62 21.09 -10.38
N PHE A 156 16.18 21.28 -9.18
CA PHE A 156 15.79 22.43 -8.32
C PHE A 156 16.18 23.76 -8.96
N ASP A 157 17.33 23.85 -9.60
CA ASP A 157 17.79 25.07 -10.26
C ASP A 157 16.95 25.40 -11.50
N ARG A 158 16.53 24.38 -12.26
CA ARG A 158 15.70 24.50 -13.47
C ARG A 158 14.27 24.88 -13.13
N TYR A 159 13.65 24.20 -12.17
CA TYR A 159 12.22 24.31 -11.91
C TYR A 159 11.86 25.22 -10.73
N GLN A 160 12.78 25.48 -9.80
CA GLN A 160 12.61 26.34 -8.62
C GLN A 160 11.29 26.07 -7.87
N PRO A 161 11.06 24.83 -7.36
CA PRO A 161 9.80 24.49 -6.72
C PRO A 161 9.58 25.29 -5.44
N SER A 162 8.32 25.66 -5.18
CA SER A 162 7.89 26.32 -3.96
C SER A 162 7.59 25.36 -2.82
N LEU A 163 7.30 24.09 -3.15
CA LEU A 163 6.97 23.02 -2.20
C LEU A 163 7.40 21.67 -2.81
N VAL A 164 7.87 20.75 -1.96
CA VAL A 164 8.18 19.37 -2.36
C VAL A 164 7.30 18.41 -1.58
N ILE A 165 6.62 17.51 -2.30
CA ILE A 165 5.66 16.55 -1.75
C ILE A 165 6.19 15.14 -2.00
N ALA A 166 6.27 14.31 -0.95
CA ALA A 166 6.66 12.91 -1.05
C ALA A 166 5.45 11.98 -0.97
N SER A 167 5.47 10.90 -1.74
CA SER A 167 4.47 9.82 -1.65
C SER A 167 4.63 8.94 -0.42
N THR A 168 5.70 9.14 0.35
CA THR A 168 5.93 8.52 1.66
C THR A 168 6.60 9.52 2.59
N PRO A 169 6.57 9.35 3.92
CA PRO A 169 7.32 10.22 4.84
C PRO A 169 8.85 10.00 4.76
N ALA A 170 9.42 10.08 3.55
CA ALA A 170 10.83 9.85 3.27
C ALA A 170 11.31 8.45 3.73
N TRP A 171 10.49 7.44 3.56
CA TRP A 171 10.86 6.06 3.93
C TRP A 171 11.76 5.38 2.88
N ARG A 172 11.74 5.86 1.65
CA ARG A 172 12.39 5.26 0.49
C ARG A 172 13.43 6.20 -0.11
N ILE A 173 13.54 6.24 -1.44
CA ILE A 173 14.50 7.08 -2.17
C ILE A 173 14.14 8.56 -2.09
N ASP A 174 12.86 8.89 -1.99
CA ASP A 174 12.33 10.25 -1.83
C ASP A 174 12.97 11.03 -0.67
N ARG A 175 13.56 10.34 0.33
CA ARG A 175 14.32 10.99 1.41
C ARG A 175 15.47 11.88 0.91
N PHE A 176 16.10 11.56 -0.21
CA PHE A 176 17.19 12.38 -0.76
C PHE A 176 16.66 13.67 -1.40
N LEU A 177 15.52 13.58 -2.09
CA LEU A 177 14.83 14.75 -2.63
C LEU A 177 14.38 15.69 -1.49
N MET A 178 13.82 15.12 -0.42
CA MET A 178 13.39 15.89 0.76
C MET A 178 14.56 16.57 1.47
N ARG A 179 15.73 15.93 1.53
CA ARG A 179 16.95 16.54 2.08
C ARG A 179 17.46 17.69 1.24
N GLU A 180 17.45 17.56 -0.09
CA GLU A 180 17.82 18.66 -0.98
C GLU A 180 16.85 19.83 -0.81
N SER A 181 15.54 19.57 -0.72
CA SER A 181 14.54 20.59 -0.41
C SER A 181 14.86 21.33 0.91
N THR A 182 15.10 20.58 1.98
CA THR A 182 15.44 21.14 3.30
C THR A 182 16.72 21.98 3.25
N ARG A 183 17.75 21.53 2.53
CA ARG A 183 19.01 22.28 2.36
C ARG A 183 18.79 23.64 1.66
N ARG A 184 17.83 23.70 0.76
CA ARG A 184 17.47 24.91 0.02
C ARG A 184 16.44 25.78 0.75
N GLY A 185 15.98 25.37 1.93
CA GLY A 185 14.95 26.10 2.68
C GLY A 185 13.54 26.01 2.09
N ILE A 186 13.31 25.05 1.18
CA ILE A 186 12.02 24.83 0.55
C ILE A 186 11.18 23.92 1.46
N PRO A 187 9.92 24.28 1.77
CA PRO A 187 9.05 23.48 2.63
C PRO A 187 8.73 22.11 2.04
N THR A 188 8.43 21.15 2.91
CA THR A 188 8.21 19.76 2.55
C THR A 188 6.88 19.24 3.10
N ALA A 189 6.18 18.45 2.28
CA ALA A 189 4.98 17.75 2.70
C ALA A 189 5.07 16.26 2.31
N SER A 190 4.24 15.43 2.92
CA SER A 190 4.10 14.03 2.55
C SER A 190 2.64 13.61 2.54
N VAL A 191 2.35 12.50 1.85
CA VAL A 191 1.04 11.85 1.87
C VAL A 191 1.19 10.41 2.38
N ILE A 192 0.11 9.86 2.92
CA ILE A 192 -0.01 8.44 3.23
C ILE A 192 -0.80 7.76 2.12
N VAL A 193 -0.20 6.78 1.46
CA VAL A 193 -0.82 6.09 0.32
C VAL A 193 -1.39 4.71 0.67
N GLY A 194 -1.07 4.14 1.82
CA GLY A 194 -1.50 2.81 2.26
C GLY A 194 -2.23 2.80 3.59
N TRP A 195 -3.17 1.87 3.74
CA TRP A 195 -4.03 1.72 4.91
C TRP A 195 -3.25 1.46 6.20
N ASP A 196 -2.32 0.52 6.16
CA ASP A 196 -1.52 0.08 7.31
C ASP A 196 -0.25 0.91 7.53
N ASN A 197 0.06 1.86 6.64
CA ASN A 197 1.35 2.55 6.66
C ASN A 197 1.64 3.26 7.99
N PRO A 198 0.73 4.02 8.62
CA PRO A 198 1.03 4.68 9.88
C PRO A 198 1.25 3.72 11.04
N SER A 199 0.62 2.55 11.02
CA SER A 199 0.73 1.56 12.11
C SER A 199 1.92 0.61 11.94
N SER A 200 2.34 0.31 10.71
CA SER A 200 3.38 -0.71 10.43
C SER A 200 4.70 -0.14 9.94
N TYR A 201 4.74 1.14 9.58
CA TYR A 201 5.96 1.79 9.14
C TYR A 201 6.58 2.68 10.22
N SER A 202 7.69 3.21 9.91
CA SER A 202 8.77 3.67 10.73
C SER A 202 8.84 5.19 10.85
N LEU A 203 9.87 5.65 11.54
CA LEU A 203 10.21 7.07 11.66
C LEU A 203 10.55 7.67 10.28
N SER A 204 10.28 8.95 10.10
CA SER A 204 10.62 9.67 8.88
C SER A 204 12.10 9.58 8.54
N GLY A 205 12.41 9.44 7.26
CA GLY A 205 13.80 9.33 6.77
C GLY A 205 14.45 10.67 6.47
N SER A 206 13.68 11.78 6.55
CA SER A 206 14.13 13.15 6.37
C SER A 206 13.22 14.10 7.17
N LYS A 207 13.56 15.37 7.22
CA LYS A 207 12.65 16.40 7.74
C LYS A 207 11.46 16.52 6.78
N ILE A 208 10.27 16.40 7.33
CA ILE A 208 8.99 16.64 6.65
C ILE A 208 8.22 17.62 7.52
N ASP A 209 7.78 18.74 6.94
CA ASP A 209 7.12 19.79 7.70
C ASP A 209 5.63 19.50 7.91
N TRP A 210 4.97 18.83 6.94
CA TRP A 210 3.55 18.55 6.96
C TRP A 210 3.24 17.15 6.40
N ILE A 211 2.13 16.54 6.84
CA ILE A 211 1.67 15.26 6.33
C ILE A 211 0.15 15.26 6.20
N THR A 212 -0.37 14.60 5.16
CA THR A 212 -1.79 14.30 5.03
C THR A 212 -2.04 12.81 5.03
N CYS A 213 -3.11 12.39 5.66
CA CYS A 213 -3.49 10.99 5.82
C CYS A 213 -4.99 10.76 5.55
N TRP A 214 -5.42 9.51 5.65
CA TRP A 214 -6.76 9.06 5.27
C TRP A 214 -7.83 9.50 6.26
N SER A 215 -7.56 9.26 7.56
CA SER A 215 -8.57 9.33 8.61
C SER A 215 -7.99 9.86 9.92
N GLU A 216 -8.89 10.17 10.84
CA GLU A 216 -8.51 10.52 12.22
C GLU A 216 -7.79 9.36 12.92
N ILE A 217 -8.11 8.10 12.59
CA ILE A 217 -7.41 6.92 13.09
C ILE A 217 -5.93 6.95 12.65
N GLN A 218 -5.66 7.18 11.37
CA GLN A 218 -4.30 7.28 10.88
C GLN A 218 -3.55 8.48 11.46
N LYS A 219 -4.23 9.60 11.66
CA LYS A 219 -3.65 10.76 12.36
C LYS A 219 -3.21 10.40 13.77
N GLU A 220 -4.05 9.68 14.51
CA GLU A 220 -3.72 9.20 15.84
C GLU A 220 -2.51 8.25 15.83
N GLU A 221 -2.46 7.31 14.87
CA GLU A 221 -1.32 6.40 14.69
C GLU A 221 -0.02 7.16 14.36
N LEU A 222 -0.05 8.17 13.50
CA LEU A 222 1.10 9.03 13.19
C LEU A 222 1.61 9.77 14.43
N VAL A 223 0.69 10.36 15.20
CA VAL A 223 1.03 11.10 16.42
C VAL A 223 1.61 10.17 17.49
N LYS A 224 0.96 9.03 17.75
CA LYS A 224 1.37 8.08 18.78
C LYS A 224 2.58 7.23 18.36
N GLY A 225 2.65 6.85 17.09
CA GLY A 225 3.66 5.93 16.55
C GLY A 225 4.96 6.60 16.16
N SER A 226 4.87 7.70 15.42
CA SER A 226 6.00 8.37 14.77
C SER A 226 6.26 9.78 15.29
N ASP A 227 5.65 10.17 16.42
CA ASP A 227 5.84 11.44 17.12
C ASP A 227 5.47 12.68 16.34
N TRP A 228 4.55 12.59 15.38
CA TRP A 228 4.08 13.74 14.64
C TRP A 228 3.38 14.77 15.55
N ASP A 229 3.59 16.04 15.26
CA ASP A 229 2.80 17.12 15.85
C ASP A 229 1.38 17.05 15.26
N PRO A 230 0.31 16.91 16.07
CA PRO A 230 -1.05 16.83 15.57
C PRO A 230 -1.47 18.02 14.71
N ASN A 231 -0.88 19.22 14.91
CA ASN A 231 -1.13 20.42 14.12
C ASN A 231 -0.46 20.37 12.73
N ARG A 232 0.44 19.42 12.51
CA ARG A 232 1.14 19.20 11.23
C ARG A 232 0.56 18.02 10.44
N VAL A 233 -0.46 17.34 10.98
CA VAL A 233 -1.14 16.21 10.34
C VAL A 233 -2.52 16.66 9.87
N ASN A 234 -2.70 16.70 8.56
CA ASN A 234 -3.98 16.96 7.92
C ASN A 234 -4.72 15.62 7.65
N VAL A 235 -6.05 15.62 7.72
CA VAL A 235 -6.90 14.51 7.31
C VAL A 235 -7.66 14.92 6.06
N ALA A 236 -7.39 14.27 4.93
CA ALA A 236 -7.98 14.62 3.64
C ALA A 236 -8.88 13.52 3.04
N GLY A 237 -8.84 12.31 3.59
CA GLY A 237 -9.44 11.13 2.96
C GLY A 237 -8.46 10.43 2.03
N ILE A 238 -8.99 9.60 1.14
CA ILE A 238 -8.20 8.73 0.26
C ILE A 238 -8.44 9.13 -1.20
N PRO A 239 -7.59 9.94 -1.83
CA PRO A 239 -7.76 10.37 -3.21
C PRO A 239 -7.98 9.24 -4.21
N SER A 240 -7.26 8.12 -4.04
CA SER A 240 -7.39 6.94 -4.91
C SER A 240 -8.71 6.19 -4.75
N TYR A 241 -9.58 6.57 -3.81
CA TYR A 241 -10.88 5.93 -3.60
C TYR A 241 -12.05 6.80 -4.10
N ASP A 242 -11.81 8.05 -4.47
CA ASP A 242 -12.85 8.92 -5.00
C ASP A 242 -13.63 8.25 -6.14
N GLY A 243 -12.93 7.59 -7.07
CA GLY A 243 -13.56 6.89 -8.19
C GLY A 243 -14.36 5.64 -7.80
N TYR A 244 -14.10 5.00 -6.67
CA TYR A 244 -14.96 3.94 -6.14
C TYR A 244 -16.27 4.52 -5.60
N PHE A 245 -16.22 5.61 -4.84
CA PHE A 245 -17.42 6.29 -4.33
C PHE A 245 -18.29 6.84 -5.45
N GLU A 246 -17.69 7.41 -6.50
CA GLU A 246 -18.39 7.89 -7.71
C GLU A 246 -18.82 6.76 -8.64
N LYS A 247 -18.36 5.53 -8.43
CA LYS A 247 -18.57 4.37 -9.32
C LYS A 247 -18.08 4.61 -10.75
N GLN A 248 -17.14 5.54 -10.96
CA GLN A 248 -16.67 5.95 -12.29
C GLN A 248 -15.91 4.83 -13.03
N TRP A 249 -15.40 3.85 -12.30
CA TRP A 249 -14.63 2.73 -12.88
C TRP A 249 -15.48 1.49 -13.16
N LEU A 250 -16.77 1.50 -12.88
CA LEU A 250 -17.59 0.34 -13.16
C LEU A 250 -17.84 0.23 -14.69
N ILE A 251 -17.53 -0.93 -15.24
CA ILE A 251 -18.04 -1.37 -16.54
C ILE A 251 -19.38 -2.07 -16.34
N SER A 252 -20.13 -2.31 -17.39
CA SER A 252 -21.40 -3.03 -17.25
C SER A 252 -21.16 -4.48 -16.79
N LYS A 253 -22.12 -5.03 -16.02
CA LYS A 253 -22.01 -6.40 -15.53
C LYS A 253 -21.87 -7.41 -16.66
N ASP A 254 -22.62 -7.22 -17.76
CA ASP A 254 -22.59 -8.11 -18.91
C ASP A 254 -21.23 -8.06 -19.63
N GLU A 255 -20.62 -6.89 -19.70
CA GLU A 255 -19.27 -6.72 -20.27
C GLU A 255 -18.23 -7.40 -19.39
N TYR A 256 -18.32 -7.20 -18.06
CA TYR A 256 -17.43 -7.83 -17.09
C TYR A 256 -17.51 -9.36 -17.15
N TYR A 257 -18.74 -9.91 -17.20
CA TYR A 257 -18.94 -11.37 -17.31
C TYR A 257 -18.40 -11.92 -18.62
N ARG A 258 -18.61 -11.22 -19.76
CA ARG A 258 -18.02 -11.61 -21.04
C ARG A 258 -16.50 -11.57 -21.04
N MET A 259 -15.91 -10.52 -20.45
CA MET A 259 -14.46 -10.34 -20.37
C MET A 259 -13.78 -11.53 -19.68
N HIS A 260 -14.38 -12.06 -18.63
CA HIS A 260 -13.82 -13.14 -17.84
C HIS A 260 -14.44 -14.52 -18.13
N HIS A 261 -15.26 -14.64 -19.18
CA HIS A 261 -15.96 -15.89 -19.56
C HIS A 261 -16.78 -16.49 -18.39
N LEU A 262 -17.43 -15.64 -17.59
CA LEU A 262 -18.22 -16.05 -16.44
C LEU A 262 -19.62 -16.50 -16.86
N ASP A 263 -20.15 -17.52 -16.17
CA ASP A 263 -21.51 -18.00 -16.35
C ASP A 263 -22.48 -17.12 -15.52
N PRO A 264 -23.43 -16.40 -16.15
CA PRO A 264 -24.39 -15.56 -15.42
C PRO A 264 -25.38 -16.33 -14.55
N LYS A 265 -25.44 -17.67 -14.69
CA LYS A 265 -26.30 -18.54 -13.86
C LYS A 265 -25.62 -19.01 -12.58
N ARG A 266 -24.34 -18.71 -12.39
CA ARG A 266 -23.55 -19.08 -11.23
C ARG A 266 -23.22 -17.89 -10.36
N LYS A 267 -23.20 -18.11 -9.05
CA LYS A 267 -22.74 -17.10 -8.09
C LYS A 267 -21.25 -16.87 -8.24
N LEU A 268 -20.84 -15.61 -8.23
CA LEU A 268 -19.43 -15.24 -8.41
C LEU A 268 -18.73 -15.10 -7.06
N LEU A 269 -17.82 -16.01 -6.80
CA LEU A 269 -16.82 -15.90 -5.73
C LEU A 269 -15.54 -15.31 -6.32
N SER A 270 -15.07 -14.17 -5.83
CA SER A 270 -13.81 -13.58 -6.30
C SER A 270 -12.76 -13.62 -5.20
N TYR A 271 -11.63 -14.23 -5.48
CA TYR A 271 -10.50 -14.29 -4.56
C TYR A 271 -9.36 -13.39 -5.03
N ALA A 272 -9.04 -12.36 -4.26
CA ALA A 272 -7.87 -11.52 -4.52
C ALA A 272 -6.66 -12.03 -3.72
N CYS A 273 -5.62 -12.45 -4.43
CA CYS A 273 -4.36 -12.85 -3.82
C CYS A 273 -3.74 -11.69 -3.04
N SER A 274 -3.23 -12.00 -1.87
CA SER A 274 -2.53 -11.04 -1.01
C SER A 274 -1.04 -10.97 -1.35
N PHE A 275 -0.31 -10.13 -0.61
CA PHE A 275 1.14 -10.04 -0.64
C PHE A 275 1.75 -11.38 -0.21
N THR A 276 2.23 -12.13 -1.17
CA THR A 276 2.61 -13.55 -1.03
C THR A 276 3.84 -13.80 -0.14
N THR A 277 4.57 -12.76 0.26
CA THR A 277 5.73 -12.87 1.14
C THR A 277 5.41 -13.41 2.54
N PHE A 278 4.19 -13.20 3.03
CA PHE A 278 3.81 -13.67 4.36
C PHE A 278 3.34 -15.12 4.36
N SER A 279 2.47 -15.48 3.42
CA SER A 279 1.92 -16.83 3.31
C SER A 279 1.55 -17.11 1.86
N PRO A 280 1.68 -18.38 1.40
CA PRO A 280 1.22 -18.76 0.08
C PRO A 280 -0.31 -18.67 -0.03
N SER A 281 -0.79 -18.21 -1.19
CA SER A 281 -2.23 -18.13 -1.47
C SER A 281 -2.82 -19.47 -1.94
N TYR A 282 -1.98 -20.39 -2.42
CA TYR A 282 -2.47 -21.62 -3.09
C TYR A 282 -3.34 -22.50 -2.21
N GLN A 283 -3.13 -22.51 -0.89
CA GLN A 283 -3.91 -23.35 0.03
C GLN A 283 -5.35 -22.87 0.17
N ASN A 284 -5.52 -21.54 0.30
CA ASN A 284 -6.84 -20.93 0.32
C ASN A 284 -7.55 -21.15 -1.02
N ILE A 285 -6.79 -21.03 -2.11
CA ILE A 285 -7.30 -21.22 -3.48
C ILE A 285 -7.69 -22.67 -3.74
N ASP A 286 -6.88 -23.64 -3.31
CA ASP A 286 -7.19 -25.07 -3.43
C ASP A 286 -8.48 -25.44 -2.67
N ALA A 287 -8.68 -24.89 -1.47
CA ALA A 287 -9.92 -25.08 -0.70
C ALA A 287 -11.14 -24.48 -1.43
N LEU A 288 -11.02 -23.24 -1.90
CA LEU A 288 -12.09 -22.57 -2.66
C LEU A 288 -12.43 -23.34 -3.95
N ALA A 289 -11.42 -23.77 -4.70
CA ALA A 289 -11.61 -24.52 -5.93
C ALA A 289 -12.32 -25.87 -5.68
N ARG A 290 -11.97 -26.56 -4.58
CA ARG A 290 -12.69 -27.77 -4.15
C ARG A 290 -14.15 -27.48 -3.83
N LEU A 291 -14.44 -26.48 -3.01
CA LEU A 291 -15.82 -26.13 -2.63
C LEU A 291 -16.68 -25.77 -3.86
N VAL A 292 -16.10 -25.05 -4.84
CA VAL A 292 -16.83 -24.70 -6.07
C VAL A 292 -17.08 -25.95 -6.95
N SER A 293 -16.15 -26.92 -6.95
CA SER A 293 -16.24 -28.12 -7.79
C SER A 293 -17.04 -29.26 -7.15
N SER A 294 -17.09 -29.34 -5.82
CA SER A 294 -17.68 -30.48 -5.07
C SER A 294 -19.20 -30.40 -4.90
N GLN A 295 -19.83 -29.30 -5.28
CA GLN A 295 -21.26 -29.05 -5.05
C GLN A 295 -21.68 -29.03 -3.56
N GLU A 296 -20.76 -28.71 -2.66
CA GLU A 296 -21.02 -28.58 -1.22
C GLU A 296 -21.65 -27.23 -0.84
N LEU A 297 -21.68 -26.28 -1.79
CA LEU A 297 -22.31 -24.97 -1.62
C LEU A 297 -23.81 -25.05 -1.96
N ILE A 298 -24.60 -24.22 -1.30
CA ILE A 298 -26.07 -24.25 -1.45
C ILE A 298 -26.55 -23.76 -2.82
N GLU A 299 -25.72 -23.03 -3.56
CA GLU A 299 -25.97 -22.58 -4.93
C GLU A 299 -24.77 -22.92 -5.83
N PRO A 300 -24.99 -23.09 -7.14
CA PRO A 300 -23.89 -23.23 -8.09
C PRO A 300 -23.00 -21.99 -8.10
N CYS A 301 -21.70 -22.17 -7.81
CA CYS A 301 -20.73 -21.08 -7.78
C CYS A 301 -19.67 -21.23 -8.88
N GLN A 302 -18.98 -20.13 -9.16
CA GLN A 302 -17.77 -20.05 -9.96
C GLN A 302 -16.74 -19.21 -9.21
N LEU A 303 -15.46 -19.47 -9.43
CA LEU A 303 -14.35 -18.80 -8.75
C LEU A 303 -13.54 -17.97 -9.74
N LEU A 304 -13.36 -16.70 -9.45
CA LEU A 304 -12.43 -15.80 -10.16
C LEU A 304 -11.26 -15.46 -9.25
N ILE A 305 -10.04 -15.79 -9.65
CA ILE A 305 -8.82 -15.56 -8.89
C ILE A 305 -8.06 -14.39 -9.50
N ARG A 306 -7.89 -13.31 -8.73
CA ARG A 306 -7.05 -12.19 -9.13
C ARG A 306 -5.66 -12.34 -8.56
N LEU A 307 -4.66 -12.41 -9.45
CA LEU A 307 -3.26 -12.45 -9.06
C LEU A 307 -2.81 -11.11 -8.44
N HIS A 308 -1.86 -11.18 -7.52
CA HIS A 308 -1.24 -9.97 -6.96
C HIS A 308 -0.11 -9.48 -7.91
N PRO A 309 0.14 -8.17 -8.04
CA PRO A 309 1.26 -7.65 -8.84
C PRO A 309 2.63 -8.28 -8.53
N ASN A 310 2.86 -8.71 -7.28
CA ASN A 310 4.08 -9.38 -6.88
C ASN A 310 4.32 -10.75 -7.56
N HIS A 311 3.26 -11.41 -8.07
CA HIS A 311 3.42 -12.63 -8.86
C HIS A 311 4.21 -12.42 -10.17
N PHE A 312 4.43 -11.15 -10.56
CA PHE A 312 5.17 -10.76 -11.77
C PHE A 312 6.57 -10.21 -11.46
N LEU A 313 6.98 -10.23 -10.19
CA LEU A 313 8.37 -9.94 -9.82
C LEU A 313 9.28 -11.10 -10.23
N ASP A 314 10.56 -10.77 -10.49
CA ASP A 314 11.57 -11.77 -10.84
C ASP A 314 12.02 -12.55 -9.57
N ASP A 315 11.13 -13.42 -9.09
CA ASP A 315 11.35 -14.32 -7.97
C ASP A 315 10.74 -15.69 -8.30
N PRO A 316 11.53 -16.78 -8.29
CA PRO A 316 11.06 -18.14 -8.59
C PRO A 316 9.87 -18.59 -7.73
N LEU A 317 9.77 -18.11 -6.48
CA LEU A 317 8.68 -18.43 -5.56
C LEU A 317 7.35 -17.88 -6.10
N PHE A 318 7.34 -16.62 -6.51
CA PHE A 318 6.13 -15.97 -7.04
C PHE A 318 5.75 -16.51 -8.41
N ALA A 319 6.72 -16.76 -9.27
CA ALA A 319 6.49 -17.40 -10.56
C ALA A 319 5.90 -18.79 -10.39
N GLY A 320 6.44 -19.60 -9.48
CA GLY A 320 5.93 -20.96 -9.20
C GLY A 320 4.50 -20.95 -8.67
N GLU A 321 4.13 -20.01 -7.80
CA GLU A 321 2.75 -19.88 -7.32
C GLU A 321 1.81 -19.45 -8.45
N ARG A 322 2.20 -18.48 -9.24
CA ARG A 322 1.43 -18.02 -10.40
C ARG A 322 1.11 -19.15 -11.37
N GLU A 323 2.12 -19.93 -11.75
CA GLU A 323 1.94 -21.06 -12.69
C GLU A 323 1.04 -22.17 -12.09
N ARG A 324 1.16 -22.42 -10.78
CA ARG A 324 0.27 -23.36 -10.09
C ARG A 324 -1.19 -22.88 -10.14
N ILE A 325 -1.46 -21.60 -9.88
CA ILE A 325 -2.82 -21.04 -9.92
C ILE A 325 -3.38 -21.10 -11.35
N LYS A 326 -2.58 -20.72 -12.35
CA LYS A 326 -2.99 -20.82 -13.76
C LYS A 326 -3.34 -22.25 -14.17
N LYS A 327 -2.54 -23.22 -13.75
CA LYS A 327 -2.80 -24.63 -14.01
C LYS A 327 -4.10 -25.08 -13.36
N LEU A 328 -4.36 -24.71 -12.11
CA LEU A 328 -5.60 -25.03 -11.42
C LEU A 328 -6.84 -24.55 -12.20
N ALA A 329 -6.79 -23.35 -12.75
CA ALA A 329 -7.87 -22.79 -13.57
C ALA A 329 -8.02 -23.48 -14.94
N GLN A 330 -6.95 -24.08 -15.48
CA GLN A 330 -7.03 -24.90 -16.69
C GLN A 330 -7.63 -26.30 -16.41
N ASP A 331 -7.34 -26.86 -15.25
CA ASP A 331 -7.72 -28.23 -14.89
C ASP A 331 -9.15 -28.32 -14.33
N LEU A 332 -9.70 -27.23 -13.79
CA LEU A 332 -11.01 -27.22 -13.12
C LEU A 332 -12.03 -26.33 -13.85
N PRO A 333 -13.25 -26.84 -14.09
CA PRO A 333 -14.33 -26.03 -14.64
C PRO A 333 -14.77 -24.96 -13.64
N HIS A 334 -15.22 -23.81 -14.17
CA HIS A 334 -15.72 -22.69 -13.36
C HIS A 334 -14.68 -22.03 -12.45
N VAL A 335 -13.38 -22.24 -12.71
CA VAL A 335 -12.27 -21.53 -12.09
C VAL A 335 -11.59 -20.67 -13.13
N HIS A 336 -11.49 -19.38 -12.87
CA HIS A 336 -10.96 -18.36 -13.78
C HIS A 336 -9.82 -17.60 -13.11
N VAL A 337 -8.90 -17.07 -13.90
CA VAL A 337 -7.78 -16.26 -13.40
C VAL A 337 -7.75 -14.93 -14.13
N VAL A 338 -7.55 -13.85 -13.37
CA VAL A 338 -7.29 -12.51 -13.91
C VAL A 338 -5.94 -11.99 -13.43
N GLU A 339 -5.21 -11.37 -14.34
CA GLU A 339 -3.91 -10.79 -14.08
C GLU A 339 -4.03 -9.27 -13.90
N PRO A 340 -3.35 -8.67 -12.91
CA PRO A 340 -3.24 -7.23 -12.82
C PRO A 340 -2.39 -6.70 -13.99
N VAL A 341 -2.57 -5.42 -14.32
CA VAL A 341 -1.75 -4.74 -15.34
C VAL A 341 -0.63 -3.96 -14.63
N PRO A 342 0.60 -4.51 -14.53
CA PRO A 342 1.70 -3.79 -13.92
C PRO A 342 2.20 -2.67 -14.84
N LEU A 343 2.54 -1.53 -14.28
CA LEU A 343 3.24 -0.48 -15.01
C LEU A 343 4.71 -0.85 -15.24
N GLY A 344 5.29 -1.56 -14.28
CA GLY A 344 6.69 -1.96 -14.28
C GLY A 344 7.57 -0.97 -13.51
N GLY A 345 8.82 -0.85 -13.94
CA GLY A 345 9.84 -0.03 -13.30
C GLY A 345 10.46 -0.69 -12.06
N GLU A 346 11.49 -0.05 -11.52
CA GLU A 346 12.24 -0.53 -10.35
C GLU A 346 11.44 -0.55 -9.05
N LEU A 347 10.39 0.25 -8.96
CA LEU A 347 9.52 0.33 -7.78
C LEU A 347 8.28 -0.56 -7.89
N GLY A 348 8.08 -1.23 -9.02
CA GLY A 348 6.92 -2.08 -9.24
C GLY A 348 5.61 -1.30 -9.17
N TYR A 349 5.49 -0.24 -9.98
CA TYR A 349 4.31 0.59 -9.99
C TYR A 349 3.07 -0.17 -10.42
N TYR A 350 1.97 0.12 -9.73
CA TYR A 350 0.64 -0.24 -10.16
C TYR A 350 0.16 0.75 -11.23
N SER A 351 -0.28 0.24 -12.37
CA SER A 351 -0.64 1.10 -13.51
C SER A 351 -1.96 1.84 -13.30
N GLY A 352 -2.89 1.22 -12.59
CA GLY A 352 -4.27 1.66 -12.50
C GLY A 352 -5.07 1.54 -13.82
N GLU A 353 -4.50 0.89 -14.85
CA GLU A 353 -5.22 0.63 -16.10
C GLU A 353 -6.34 -0.38 -15.92
N ASP A 354 -6.18 -1.28 -14.97
CA ASP A 354 -7.14 -2.31 -14.58
C ASP A 354 -8.08 -1.88 -13.44
N MET A 355 -8.15 -0.57 -13.13
CA MET A 355 -9.13 -0.07 -12.15
C MET A 355 -10.57 -0.40 -12.52
N PRO A 356 -11.00 -0.32 -13.80
CA PRO A 356 -12.34 -0.74 -14.20
C PRO A 356 -12.61 -2.23 -13.92
N GLU A 357 -11.64 -3.09 -14.23
CA GLU A 357 -11.74 -4.52 -13.95
C GLU A 357 -11.78 -4.78 -12.45
N LYS A 358 -10.84 -4.21 -11.68
CA LYS A 358 -10.73 -4.37 -10.23
C LYS A 358 -11.97 -3.87 -9.50
N SER A 359 -12.48 -2.70 -9.86
CA SER A 359 -13.68 -2.12 -9.26
C SER A 359 -14.91 -2.97 -9.56
N SER A 360 -15.07 -3.43 -10.81
CA SER A 360 -16.18 -4.27 -11.23
C SER A 360 -16.14 -5.66 -10.59
N MET A 361 -14.94 -6.23 -10.40
CA MET A 361 -14.77 -7.47 -9.65
C MET A 361 -15.37 -7.34 -8.24
N MET A 362 -15.01 -6.30 -7.50
CA MET A 362 -15.52 -6.08 -6.15
C MET A 362 -17.03 -5.81 -6.13
N ALA A 363 -17.53 -5.03 -7.09
CA ALA A 363 -18.94 -4.64 -7.15
C ALA A 363 -19.88 -5.78 -7.61
N TYR A 364 -19.40 -6.71 -8.43
CA TYR A 364 -20.23 -7.75 -9.05
C TYR A 364 -20.05 -9.13 -8.46
N SER A 365 -19.11 -9.29 -7.55
CA SER A 365 -18.97 -10.54 -6.79
C SER A 365 -20.16 -10.71 -5.84
N ASP A 366 -20.71 -11.93 -5.79
CA ASP A 366 -21.67 -12.30 -4.74
C ASP A 366 -20.95 -12.40 -3.39
N ILE A 367 -19.66 -12.83 -3.40
CA ILE A 367 -18.80 -12.85 -2.22
C ILE A 367 -17.36 -12.53 -2.65
N PHE A 368 -16.74 -11.57 -1.98
CA PHE A 368 -15.35 -11.22 -2.16
C PHE A 368 -14.48 -11.88 -1.09
N LEU A 369 -13.41 -12.55 -1.51
CA LEU A 369 -12.51 -13.27 -0.63
C LEU A 369 -11.08 -12.73 -0.78
N THR A 370 -10.36 -12.66 0.32
CA THR A 370 -8.96 -12.22 0.34
C THR A 370 -8.25 -12.70 1.61
N VAL A 371 -7.01 -12.27 1.82
CA VAL A 371 -6.26 -12.50 3.07
C VAL A 371 -5.78 -11.16 3.61
N TYR A 372 -6.40 -10.64 4.66
CA TYR A 372 -5.98 -9.42 5.37
C TYR A 372 -5.40 -8.33 4.44
N SER A 373 -6.18 -7.92 3.45
CA SER A 373 -5.78 -6.97 2.42
C SER A 373 -6.44 -5.61 2.62
N THR A 374 -5.82 -4.54 2.16
CA THR A 374 -6.44 -3.21 2.00
C THR A 374 -7.72 -3.27 1.16
N MET A 375 -7.87 -4.27 0.30
CA MET A 375 -9.06 -4.46 -0.52
C MET A 375 -10.34 -4.70 0.30
N VAL A 376 -10.27 -5.04 1.59
CA VAL A 376 -11.47 -5.11 2.44
C VAL A 376 -12.12 -3.73 2.62
N VAL A 377 -11.32 -2.66 2.65
CA VAL A 377 -11.84 -1.27 2.69
C VAL A 377 -12.49 -0.93 1.35
N GLU A 378 -11.78 -1.19 0.25
CA GLU A 378 -12.27 -0.92 -1.11
C GLU A 378 -13.56 -1.70 -1.41
N CYS A 379 -13.61 -2.98 -1.04
CA CYS A 379 -14.76 -3.86 -1.25
C CYS A 379 -15.98 -3.43 -0.40
N SER A 380 -15.74 -2.95 0.82
CA SER A 380 -16.81 -2.42 1.69
C SER A 380 -17.52 -1.20 1.08
N ILE A 381 -16.83 -0.41 0.22
CA ILE A 381 -17.46 0.70 -0.53
C ILE A 381 -18.53 0.18 -1.49
N HIS A 382 -18.35 -1.03 -2.01
CA HIS A 382 -19.31 -1.69 -2.90
C HIS A 382 -20.39 -2.50 -2.16
N GLU A 383 -20.33 -2.55 -0.83
CA GLU A 383 -21.28 -3.30 0.01
C GLU A 383 -21.31 -4.82 -0.31
N THR A 384 -20.25 -5.35 -0.86
CA THR A 384 -20.11 -6.76 -1.19
C THR A 384 -19.69 -7.56 0.04
N PRO A 385 -20.30 -8.73 0.33
CA PRO A 385 -19.88 -9.61 1.42
C PRO A 385 -18.40 -9.99 1.36
N ILE A 386 -17.70 -9.93 2.50
CA ILE A 386 -16.25 -10.12 2.57
C ILE A 386 -15.89 -11.28 3.48
N ILE A 387 -15.05 -12.20 3.01
CA ILE A 387 -14.44 -13.24 3.82
C ILE A 387 -12.90 -13.14 3.71
N SER A 388 -12.22 -12.96 4.83
CA SER A 388 -10.78 -13.16 4.92
C SER A 388 -10.48 -14.64 5.17
N VAL A 389 -9.82 -15.30 4.20
CA VAL A 389 -9.48 -16.72 4.25
C VAL A 389 -8.08 -16.85 4.85
N CYS A 390 -7.97 -17.28 6.09
CA CYS A 390 -6.75 -17.16 6.89
C CYS A 390 -6.29 -18.51 7.46
N PHE A 391 -6.11 -19.49 6.57
CA PHE A 391 -5.63 -20.81 6.94
C PHE A 391 -4.16 -20.78 7.32
N ASP A 392 -3.84 -21.01 8.59
CA ASP A 392 -2.48 -21.23 9.02
C ASP A 392 -2.02 -22.62 8.59
N VAL A 393 -1.01 -22.67 7.73
CA VAL A 393 -0.44 -23.90 7.25
C VAL A 393 0.82 -24.21 8.03
N PRO A 394 0.93 -25.40 8.63
CA PRO A 394 2.16 -25.85 9.27
C PRO A 394 3.35 -25.76 8.30
N GLY A 395 4.38 -24.99 8.70
CA GLY A 395 5.58 -24.80 7.89
C GLY A 395 5.48 -23.71 6.80
N GLY A 396 4.30 -23.14 6.53
CA GLY A 396 4.10 -22.07 5.56
C GLY A 396 4.73 -22.36 4.19
N TRP A 397 5.58 -21.50 3.70
CA TRP A 397 6.44 -21.82 2.57
C TRP A 397 7.44 -22.91 2.94
N ASN A 398 7.66 -23.91 2.07
CA ASN A 398 8.61 -25.02 2.26
C ASN A 398 10.07 -24.59 2.49
N LYS A 399 10.37 -23.31 2.33
CA LYS A 399 11.64 -22.67 2.72
C LYS A 399 11.32 -21.49 3.63
N PRO A 400 12.11 -21.24 4.69
CA PRO A 400 11.90 -20.07 5.53
C PRO A 400 11.97 -18.82 4.66
N ASN A 401 10.82 -18.24 4.38
CA ASN A 401 10.74 -16.94 3.73
C ASN A 401 11.07 -15.86 4.75
N ARG A 402 11.71 -14.80 4.29
CA ARG A 402 12.17 -13.66 5.11
C ARG A 402 11.09 -13.06 6.01
N PHE A 403 9.83 -13.20 5.64
CA PHE A 403 8.71 -12.56 6.32
C PHE A 403 7.62 -13.52 6.79
N TYR A 404 7.89 -14.84 6.83
CA TYR A 404 6.87 -15.77 7.27
C TYR A 404 6.32 -15.40 8.64
N LEU A 405 5.04 -15.09 8.66
CA LEU A 405 4.25 -14.91 9.87
C LEU A 405 2.98 -15.75 9.72
N PRO A 406 2.55 -16.46 10.76
CA PRO A 406 1.23 -17.10 10.77
C PRO A 406 0.13 -16.08 10.47
N LEU A 407 -0.87 -16.47 9.69
CA LEU A 407 -1.99 -15.58 9.36
C LEU A 407 -2.78 -15.18 10.61
N SER A 408 -2.89 -16.08 11.59
CA SER A 408 -3.44 -15.79 12.91
C SER A 408 -2.73 -14.63 13.62
N GLN A 409 -1.41 -14.52 13.46
CA GLN A 409 -0.64 -13.40 14.02
C GLN A 409 -0.90 -12.09 13.24
N ILE A 410 -1.00 -12.15 11.91
CA ILE A 410 -1.30 -11.00 11.06
C ILE A 410 -2.71 -10.47 11.36
N GLY A 411 -3.66 -11.33 11.64
CA GLY A 411 -5.02 -10.96 12.06
C GLY A 411 -5.08 -10.11 13.32
N GLY A 412 -4.07 -10.19 14.19
CA GLY A 412 -3.93 -9.33 15.36
C GLY A 412 -3.37 -7.93 15.08
N TRP A 413 -2.97 -7.61 13.86
CA TRP A 413 -2.49 -6.28 13.52
C TRP A 413 -3.60 -5.23 13.57
N PRO A 414 -3.32 -3.99 13.97
CA PRO A 414 -4.35 -2.98 14.25
C PRO A 414 -5.39 -2.82 13.13
N THR A 415 -4.97 -2.74 11.87
CA THR A 415 -5.87 -2.60 10.73
C THR A 415 -6.79 -3.82 10.56
N HIS A 416 -6.21 -5.02 10.57
CA HIS A 416 -6.98 -6.26 10.40
C HIS A 416 -7.88 -6.52 11.60
N LYS A 417 -7.38 -6.22 12.81
CA LYS A 417 -8.20 -6.31 14.03
C LYS A 417 -9.40 -5.36 13.98
N ARG A 418 -9.23 -4.12 13.52
CA ARG A 418 -10.36 -3.19 13.34
C ARG A 418 -11.40 -3.72 12.36
N PHE A 419 -10.96 -4.31 11.24
CA PHE A 419 -11.86 -4.95 10.30
C PHE A 419 -12.65 -6.09 10.95
N ILE A 420 -11.99 -6.98 11.68
CA ILE A 420 -12.62 -8.11 12.39
C ILE A 420 -13.59 -7.58 13.45
N ASP A 421 -13.15 -6.68 14.30
CA ASP A 421 -13.95 -6.13 15.42
C ASP A 421 -15.17 -5.34 14.94
N SER A 422 -15.09 -4.69 13.79
CA SER A 422 -16.22 -3.96 13.18
C SER A 422 -17.34 -4.89 12.71
N GLY A 423 -17.00 -6.15 12.40
CA GLY A 423 -17.91 -7.09 11.77
C GLY A 423 -18.28 -6.74 10.32
N ALA A 424 -17.49 -5.88 9.65
CA ALA A 424 -17.69 -5.50 8.23
C ALA A 424 -17.45 -6.66 7.25
N GLY A 425 -16.94 -7.76 7.74
CA GLY A 425 -16.76 -9.04 7.05
C GLY A 425 -16.41 -10.13 8.05
N ARG A 426 -16.14 -11.32 7.53
CA ARG A 426 -15.89 -12.51 8.33
C ARG A 426 -14.46 -13.04 8.09
N VAL A 427 -13.99 -13.89 9.00
CA VAL A 427 -12.70 -14.59 8.88
C VAL A 427 -12.94 -16.08 8.94
N ALA A 428 -12.40 -16.82 7.99
CA ALA A 428 -12.39 -18.27 7.98
C ALA A 428 -10.98 -18.78 8.32
N MET A 429 -10.87 -19.59 9.35
CA MET A 429 -9.62 -20.18 9.83
C MET A 429 -9.40 -21.59 9.33
N ASP A 430 -10.46 -22.24 8.83
CA ASP A 430 -10.43 -23.56 8.21
C ASP A 430 -11.48 -23.68 7.09
N GLU A 431 -11.47 -24.84 6.41
CA GLU A 431 -12.33 -25.08 5.25
C GLU A 431 -13.81 -25.24 5.62
N ALA A 432 -14.11 -25.75 6.82
CA ALA A 432 -15.47 -25.91 7.29
C ALA A 432 -16.10 -24.54 7.58
N GLU A 433 -15.37 -23.67 8.31
CA GLU A 433 -15.79 -22.27 8.53
C GLU A 433 -15.94 -21.54 7.21
N LEU A 434 -15.00 -21.71 6.25
CA LEU A 434 -15.09 -21.07 4.94
C LEU A 434 -16.37 -21.47 4.21
N ARG A 435 -16.69 -22.76 4.13
CA ARG A 435 -17.93 -23.26 3.52
C ARG A 435 -19.17 -22.67 4.19
N ASP A 436 -19.19 -22.67 5.52
CA ASP A 436 -20.36 -22.22 6.27
C ASP A 436 -20.57 -20.70 6.12
N LEU A 437 -19.50 -19.91 6.06
CA LEU A 437 -19.57 -18.47 5.80
C LEU A 437 -19.96 -18.15 4.35
N ILE A 438 -19.47 -18.90 3.37
CA ILE A 438 -19.95 -18.76 1.99
C ILE A 438 -21.44 -19.04 1.93
N ASN A 439 -21.91 -20.13 2.53
CA ASN A 439 -23.33 -20.46 2.56
C ASN A 439 -24.17 -19.45 3.33
N LEU A 440 -23.63 -18.81 4.38
CA LEU A 440 -24.29 -17.70 5.08
C LEU A 440 -24.56 -16.53 4.13
N TYR A 441 -23.51 -16.05 3.42
CA TYR A 441 -23.66 -14.91 2.54
C TYR A 441 -24.45 -15.21 1.26
N LEU A 442 -24.45 -16.45 0.78
CA LEU A 442 -25.35 -16.85 -0.32
C LEU A 442 -26.84 -16.76 0.10
N ARG A 443 -27.17 -17.06 1.38
CA ARG A 443 -28.53 -16.88 1.91
C ARG A 443 -28.87 -15.43 2.29
N SER A 444 -27.89 -14.70 2.82
CA SER A 444 -28.08 -13.38 3.44
C SER A 444 -26.98 -12.40 2.96
N PRO A 445 -27.00 -11.96 1.70
CA PRO A 445 -25.92 -11.12 1.16
C PRO A 445 -25.85 -9.73 1.82
N GLN A 446 -26.89 -9.29 2.53
CA GLN A 446 -26.94 -7.99 3.21
C GLN A 446 -26.56 -8.06 4.70
N GLU A 447 -26.07 -9.21 5.19
CA GLU A 447 -25.83 -9.49 6.61
C GLU A 447 -24.98 -8.46 7.33
N ASP A 448 -23.91 -7.96 6.67
CA ASP A 448 -22.95 -7.06 7.29
C ASP A 448 -22.89 -5.65 6.66
N VAL A 449 -23.82 -5.28 5.76
CA VAL A 449 -23.79 -4.02 5.01
C VAL A 449 -23.76 -2.78 5.92
N GLU A 450 -24.57 -2.72 6.97
CA GLU A 450 -24.57 -1.57 7.89
C GLU A 450 -23.22 -1.45 8.64
N LYS A 451 -22.61 -2.57 8.97
CA LYS A 451 -21.28 -2.62 9.59
C LYS A 451 -20.18 -2.19 8.59
N GLN A 452 -20.32 -2.56 7.31
CA GLN A 452 -19.43 -2.08 6.25
C GLN A 452 -19.52 -0.56 6.08
N ARG A 453 -20.72 -0.01 6.07
CA ARG A 453 -20.93 1.45 6.01
C ARG A 453 -20.30 2.18 7.19
N GLN A 454 -20.40 1.61 8.41
CA GLN A 454 -19.75 2.18 9.58
C GLN A 454 -18.22 2.07 9.48
N PHE A 455 -17.70 0.90 9.09
CA PHE A 455 -16.28 0.66 8.90
C PHE A 455 -15.65 1.64 7.89
N ILE A 456 -16.34 1.93 6.78
CA ILE A 456 -15.89 2.91 5.79
C ILE A 456 -15.85 4.32 6.39
N ARG A 457 -16.87 4.73 7.18
CA ARG A 457 -16.84 6.04 7.84
C ARG A 457 -15.67 6.18 8.81
N ASP A 458 -15.33 5.12 9.52
CA ASP A 458 -14.23 5.12 10.49
C ASP A 458 -12.87 5.13 9.80
N GLU A 459 -12.66 4.28 8.77
CA GLU A 459 -11.35 4.13 8.12
C GLU A 459 -11.06 5.20 7.05
N CYS A 460 -12.10 5.77 6.40
CA CYS A 460 -11.93 6.78 5.35
C CYS A 460 -12.17 8.21 5.84
N THR A 461 -12.92 8.42 6.92
CA THR A 461 -13.44 9.69 7.44
C THR A 461 -14.38 10.39 6.44
N TYR A 462 -13.99 10.52 5.18
CA TYR A 462 -14.76 11.16 4.13
C TYR A 462 -15.17 10.13 3.07
N THR A 463 -16.45 10.19 2.68
CA THR A 463 -17.07 9.26 1.70
C THR A 463 -17.74 10.00 0.54
N ASP A 464 -17.41 11.28 0.35
CA ASP A 464 -18.06 12.20 -0.59
C ASP A 464 -17.29 12.37 -1.91
N ALA A 465 -16.37 11.44 -2.20
CA ALA A 465 -15.54 11.45 -3.41
C ALA A 465 -14.79 12.79 -3.66
N SER A 466 -14.35 13.42 -2.59
CA SER A 466 -13.67 14.73 -2.69
C SER A 466 -12.30 14.75 -2.01
N ALA A 467 -11.73 13.58 -1.70
CA ALA A 467 -10.44 13.47 -1.04
C ALA A 467 -9.30 14.05 -1.91
N GLY A 468 -9.34 13.86 -3.21
CA GLY A 468 -8.38 14.45 -4.14
C GLY A 468 -8.40 15.97 -4.09
N ARG A 469 -9.56 16.59 -4.12
CA ARG A 469 -9.73 18.04 -3.99
C ARG A 469 -9.29 18.56 -2.63
N ARG A 470 -9.59 17.84 -1.53
CA ARG A 470 -9.13 18.22 -0.17
C ARG A 470 -7.61 18.14 -0.07
N THR A 471 -6.99 17.10 -0.62
CA THR A 471 -5.53 16.97 -0.65
C THR A 471 -4.90 18.12 -1.44
N ALA A 472 -5.44 18.47 -2.61
CA ALA A 472 -4.98 19.63 -3.39
C ALA A 472 -5.19 20.94 -2.63
N GLY A 473 -6.34 21.14 -1.99
CA GLY A 473 -6.62 22.31 -1.15
C GLY A 473 -5.64 22.45 0.02
N PHE A 474 -5.28 21.34 0.66
CA PHE A 474 -4.23 21.35 1.67
C PHE A 474 -2.87 21.77 1.09
N ILE A 475 -2.45 21.23 -0.05
CA ILE A 475 -1.21 21.60 -0.74
C ILE A 475 -1.21 23.11 -1.08
N LEU A 476 -2.30 23.62 -1.63
CA LEU A 476 -2.46 25.06 -1.93
C LEU A 476 -2.38 25.94 -0.68
N SER A 477 -2.90 25.48 0.46
CA SER A 477 -2.78 26.22 1.72
C SER A 477 -1.33 26.36 2.19
N LEU A 478 -0.49 25.33 1.95
CA LEU A 478 0.93 25.38 2.29
C LEU A 478 1.72 26.37 1.41
N LEU A 479 1.31 26.58 0.18
CA LEU A 479 1.92 27.57 -0.72
C LEU A 479 1.61 29.00 -0.29
N LYS A 480 0.43 29.26 0.27
CA LYS A 480 0.00 30.60 0.73
C LYS A 480 0.60 31.03 2.08
N THR A 481 1.22 30.11 2.82
CA THR A 481 1.74 30.38 4.18
C THR A 481 3.18 30.95 4.17
N LYS A 482 3.67 31.40 3.01
CA LYS A 482 4.99 32.03 2.85
C LYS A 482 5.00 33.52 3.23
#